data_941e3a28b1083dbacd345ffe5d34f4b3
#
_entry.id   941e3a28b1083dbacd345ffe5d34f4b3
#
_cell.length_a   1.000
_cell.length_b   1.000
_cell.length_c   1.000
_cell.angle_alpha   90.00
_cell.angle_beta   90.00
_cell.angle_gamma   90.00
#
_symmetry.space_group_name_H-M   'P 1'
#
loop_
_entity.id
_entity.type
_entity.pdbx_description
1 polymer ?
#
loop_
_entity_poly.entity_id
_entity_poly.type
_entity_poly.pdbx_seq_one_letter_code
_entity_poly.pdbx_strand_id
1 'polypeptide(L)'
;IADIKAGENVIKYGFPIGTAKVDIPVGAWVHTQNVQSKLGDLLHYTYEPEKADRSPWKCEKKYEFFGYKRTDGSAGIRNEVWIIPTVGCVNNIARAIETASQSYKTENIDGIYAYSHPHGCSQLGDDQVHTQKILSGLIHNPNAGAVLVLSLGCENNQVSLMKEVIGDYDPDRVKF
;
A
#
# COMPACT_ATOMS: atom_id res chain seq x y z
N ILE A 1 21.07 -32.08 3.72
CA ILE A 1 21.83 -32.14 4.97
C ILE A 1 23.18 -32.75 4.62
N ALA A 2 24.17 -31.88 4.48
CA ALA A 2 25.53 -32.20 4.06
C ALA A 2 26.50 -31.26 4.78
N ASP A 3 27.80 -31.60 4.73
CA ASP A 3 28.85 -30.67 5.15
C ASP A 3 28.80 -29.41 4.28
N ILE A 4 29.05 -28.25 4.89
CA ILE A 4 29.14 -26.95 4.19
C ILE A 4 30.56 -26.42 4.42
N LYS A 5 31.26 -26.15 3.36
CA LYS A 5 32.64 -25.61 3.42
C LYS A 5 32.64 -24.11 3.68
N ALA A 6 33.70 -23.62 4.30
CA ALA A 6 33.91 -22.18 4.45
C ALA A 6 33.81 -21.48 3.08
N GLY A 7 33.08 -20.39 3.03
CA GLY A 7 32.78 -19.65 1.78
C GLY A 7 31.60 -20.15 0.98
N GLU A 8 31.04 -21.33 1.26
CA GLU A 8 29.84 -21.83 0.58
C GLU A 8 28.55 -21.19 1.13
N ASN A 9 27.52 -21.22 0.28
CA ASN A 9 26.21 -20.73 0.65
C ASN A 9 25.49 -21.69 1.61
N VAL A 10 24.97 -21.14 2.69
CA VAL A 10 24.02 -21.84 3.57
C VAL A 10 22.62 -21.66 2.99
N ILE A 11 21.99 -22.76 2.59
CA ILE A 11 20.67 -22.77 1.92
C ILE A 11 19.57 -23.09 2.93
N LYS A 12 18.50 -22.31 2.95
CA LYS A 12 17.26 -22.56 3.68
C LYS A 12 16.06 -22.28 2.78
N TYR A 13 15.12 -23.21 2.72
CA TYR A 13 13.92 -23.12 1.86
C TYR A 13 14.24 -22.88 0.37
N GLY A 14 15.37 -23.43 -0.10
CA GLY A 14 15.82 -23.27 -1.49
C GLY A 14 16.58 -21.99 -1.78
N PHE A 15 16.77 -21.09 -0.79
CA PHE A 15 17.44 -19.80 -0.97
C PHE A 15 18.70 -19.67 -0.08
N PRO A 16 19.74 -18.98 -0.55
CA PRO A 16 20.92 -18.69 0.26
C PRO A 16 20.60 -17.64 1.34
N ILE A 17 20.71 -18.04 2.61
CA ILE A 17 20.49 -17.17 3.77
C ILE A 17 21.78 -16.55 4.31
N GLY A 18 22.93 -17.04 3.88
CA GLY A 18 24.23 -16.56 4.32
C GLY A 18 25.36 -17.36 3.70
N THR A 19 26.59 -17.04 4.12
CA THR A 19 27.82 -17.70 3.72
C THR A 19 28.50 -18.31 4.95
N ALA A 20 28.96 -19.54 4.86
CA ALA A 20 29.69 -20.21 5.95
C ALA A 20 31.03 -19.49 6.20
N LYS A 21 31.30 -19.09 7.43
CA LYS A 21 32.59 -18.48 7.87
C LYS A 21 33.69 -19.51 8.05
N VAL A 22 33.29 -20.72 8.41
CA VAL A 22 34.14 -21.89 8.71
C VAL A 22 33.45 -23.13 8.17
N ASP A 23 34.18 -24.25 8.08
CA ASP A 23 33.57 -25.54 7.75
C ASP A 23 32.52 -25.92 8.79
N ILE A 24 31.33 -26.27 8.32
CA ILE A 24 30.17 -26.65 9.16
C ILE A 24 29.87 -28.11 8.86
N PRO A 25 30.20 -29.05 9.77
CA PRO A 25 29.93 -30.47 9.57
C PRO A 25 28.42 -30.75 9.70
N VAL A 26 28.00 -31.86 9.10
CA VAL A 26 26.64 -32.39 9.24
C VAL A 26 26.26 -32.50 10.72
N GLY A 27 25.06 -32.02 11.06
CA GLY A 27 24.52 -32.03 12.43
C GLY A 27 24.99 -30.87 13.30
N ALA A 28 25.92 -30.03 12.86
CA ALA A 28 26.31 -28.86 13.61
C ALA A 28 25.21 -27.78 13.61
N TRP A 29 25.13 -27.06 14.73
CA TRP A 29 24.22 -25.93 14.84
C TRP A 29 24.69 -24.76 13.99
N VAL A 30 23.80 -24.28 13.11
CA VAL A 30 24.03 -23.18 12.17
C VAL A 30 23.48 -21.88 12.75
N HIS A 31 24.37 -20.92 13.07
CA HIS A 31 23.99 -19.63 13.64
C HIS A 31 25.07 -18.57 13.34
N THR A 32 24.96 -17.37 13.90
CA THR A 32 25.85 -16.23 13.67
C THR A 32 27.33 -16.50 13.96
N GLN A 33 27.68 -17.50 14.80
CA GLN A 33 29.06 -17.89 15.05
C GLN A 33 29.76 -18.51 13.83
N ASN A 34 29.02 -19.21 12.97
CA ASN A 34 29.56 -19.91 11.81
C ASN A 34 28.96 -19.50 10.46
N VAL A 35 27.96 -18.61 10.46
CA VAL A 35 27.35 -18.06 9.24
C VAL A 35 27.38 -16.55 9.25
N GLN A 36 27.78 -15.95 8.15
CA GLN A 36 27.62 -14.53 7.86
C GLN A 36 26.35 -14.34 7.02
N SER A 37 25.42 -13.51 7.52
CA SER A 37 24.22 -13.16 6.76
C SER A 37 24.62 -12.50 5.44
N LYS A 38 23.87 -12.81 4.37
CA LYS A 38 23.91 -12.08 3.11
C LYS A 38 22.96 -10.88 3.09
N LEU A 39 22.25 -10.62 4.18
CA LEU A 39 21.59 -9.34 4.38
C LEU A 39 22.71 -8.31 4.61
N GLY A 40 23.19 -7.76 3.52
CA GLY A 40 24.10 -6.62 3.54
C GLY A 40 23.37 -5.35 3.93
N ASP A 41 24.13 -4.27 4.09
CA ASP A 41 23.57 -2.92 4.19
C ASP A 41 22.57 -2.65 3.07
N LEU A 42 21.73 -1.63 3.26
CA LEU A 42 20.67 -1.18 2.34
C LEU A 42 20.96 -1.57 0.89
N LEU A 43 20.23 -2.55 0.38
CA LEU A 43 20.31 -2.95 -1.01
C LEU A 43 19.83 -1.75 -1.85
N HIS A 44 20.76 -1.14 -2.58
CA HIS A 44 20.41 -0.14 -3.57
C HIS A 44 19.75 -0.84 -4.75
N TYR A 45 18.41 -0.86 -4.75
CA TYR A 45 17.66 -1.31 -5.91
C TYR A 45 17.55 -0.15 -6.90
N THR A 46 18.07 -0.36 -8.09
CA THR A 46 17.80 0.52 -9.21
C THR A 46 16.65 -0.07 -10.00
N TYR A 47 15.57 0.71 -10.16
CA TYR A 47 14.48 0.31 -11.02
C TYR A 47 14.91 0.48 -12.48
N GLU A 48 15.16 -0.61 -13.16
CA GLU A 48 15.49 -0.67 -14.59
C GLU A 48 14.30 -1.30 -15.33
N PRO A 49 13.27 -0.52 -15.70
CA PRO A 49 12.12 -1.06 -16.40
C PRO A 49 12.50 -1.51 -17.81
N GLU A 50 12.29 -2.77 -18.12
CA GLU A 50 12.28 -3.22 -19.51
C GLU A 50 11.06 -2.59 -20.20
N LYS A 51 11.33 -1.74 -21.18
CA LYS A 51 10.28 -1.19 -22.03
C LYS A 51 9.84 -2.27 -23.01
N ALA A 52 8.75 -2.96 -22.68
CA ALA A 52 8.12 -3.86 -23.64
C ALA A 52 7.77 -3.09 -24.93
N ASP A 53 8.16 -3.63 -26.06
CA ASP A 53 7.71 -3.10 -27.36
C ASP A 53 6.19 -3.31 -27.47
N ARG A 54 5.45 -2.21 -27.33
CA ARG A 54 3.98 -2.22 -27.47
C ARG A 54 3.51 -1.94 -28.90
N SER A 55 4.44 -1.82 -29.86
CA SER A 55 4.11 -1.55 -31.25
C SER A 55 3.17 -2.59 -31.88
N PRO A 56 3.21 -3.91 -31.49
CA PRO A 56 2.26 -4.89 -31.98
C PRO A 56 0.84 -4.71 -31.42
N TRP A 57 0.69 -3.98 -30.31
CA TRP A 57 -0.61 -3.81 -29.63
C TRP A 57 -1.36 -2.57 -30.16
N LYS A 58 -1.50 -2.47 -31.48
CA LYS A 58 -2.36 -1.44 -32.08
C LYS A 58 -3.82 -1.83 -31.86
N CYS A 59 -4.48 -1.13 -30.95
CA CYS A 59 -5.91 -1.27 -30.80
C CYS A 59 -6.60 -0.38 -31.84
N GLU A 60 -7.15 -1.00 -32.90
CA GLU A 60 -7.88 -0.29 -33.96
C GLU A 60 -9.29 0.11 -33.52
N LYS A 61 -9.81 -0.49 -32.46
CA LYS A 61 -11.13 -0.18 -31.92
C LYS A 61 -11.02 0.86 -30.81
N LYS A 62 -11.81 1.93 -30.90
CA LYS A 62 -12.09 2.79 -29.75
C LYS A 62 -13.02 2.03 -28.82
N TYR A 63 -12.53 1.76 -27.60
CA TYR A 63 -13.36 1.23 -26.53
C TYR A 63 -13.93 2.41 -25.75
N GLU A 64 -15.24 2.40 -25.56
CA GLU A 64 -15.97 3.41 -24.79
C GLU A 64 -16.66 2.75 -23.62
N PHE A 65 -16.81 3.47 -22.54
CA PHE A 65 -17.57 3.03 -21.37
C PHE A 65 -18.36 4.20 -20.79
N PHE A 66 -19.44 3.89 -20.11
CA PHE A 66 -20.17 4.87 -19.30
C PHE A 66 -19.50 4.98 -17.93
N GLY A 67 -19.22 6.20 -17.51
CA GLY A 67 -18.54 6.46 -16.25
C GLY A 67 -18.94 7.79 -15.64
N TYR A 68 -18.51 7.99 -14.40
CA TYR A 68 -18.76 9.19 -13.62
C TYR A 68 -17.59 10.16 -13.83
N LYS A 69 -17.84 11.26 -14.53
CA LYS A 69 -16.83 12.32 -14.72
C LYS A 69 -16.63 13.08 -13.41
N ARG A 70 -15.37 13.29 -13.01
CA ARG A 70 -14.98 14.07 -11.84
C ARG A 70 -14.57 15.49 -12.25
N THR A 71 -14.53 16.38 -11.26
CA THR A 71 -14.17 17.81 -11.45
C THR A 71 -12.75 18.00 -11.96
N ASP A 72 -11.84 17.10 -11.62
CA ASP A 72 -10.44 17.05 -12.10
C ASP A 72 -10.28 16.49 -13.52
N GLY A 73 -11.38 16.10 -14.16
CA GLY A 73 -11.40 15.52 -15.50
C GLY A 73 -11.19 14.01 -15.54
N SER A 74 -10.91 13.36 -14.41
CA SER A 74 -10.86 11.90 -14.31
C SER A 74 -12.26 11.28 -14.43
N ALA A 75 -12.33 9.95 -14.65
CA ALA A 75 -13.58 9.22 -14.75
C ALA A 75 -13.53 7.93 -13.95
N GLY A 76 -14.53 7.75 -13.09
CA GLY A 76 -14.76 6.51 -12.35
C GLY A 76 -15.74 5.61 -13.06
N ILE A 77 -15.57 4.30 -12.95
CA ILE A 77 -16.56 3.29 -13.37
C ILE A 77 -17.52 2.93 -12.23
N ARG A 78 -17.28 3.49 -11.05
CA ARG A 78 -18.08 3.37 -9.83
C ARG A 78 -18.33 4.74 -9.23
N ASN A 79 -19.39 4.85 -8.43
CA ASN A 79 -19.72 6.05 -7.66
C ASN A 79 -19.93 5.65 -6.20
N GLU A 80 -18.85 5.43 -5.50
CA GLU A 80 -18.85 4.92 -4.13
C GLU A 80 -18.55 6.04 -3.12
N VAL A 81 -18.95 5.86 -1.88
CA VAL A 81 -18.55 6.69 -0.74
C VAL A 81 -17.52 5.92 0.06
N TRP A 82 -16.33 6.49 0.21
CA TRP A 82 -15.22 5.83 0.91
C TRP A 82 -14.92 6.51 2.24
N ILE A 83 -14.80 5.71 3.29
CA ILE A 83 -14.37 6.13 4.62
C ILE A 83 -12.95 5.65 4.78
N ILE A 84 -12.00 6.57 4.85
CA ILE A 84 -10.57 6.28 4.87
C ILE A 84 -10.00 6.72 6.22
N PRO A 85 -9.71 5.76 7.13
CA PRO A 85 -9.00 6.06 8.37
C PRO A 85 -7.58 6.55 8.09
N THR A 86 -7.09 7.53 8.84
CA THR A 86 -5.67 7.91 8.83
C THR A 86 -4.84 6.98 9.70
N VAL A 87 -5.49 6.25 10.62
CA VAL A 87 -4.87 5.35 11.59
C VAL A 87 -5.76 4.16 11.91
N GLY A 88 -5.14 3.00 12.13
CA GLY A 88 -5.85 1.76 12.47
C GLY A 88 -6.72 1.83 13.73
N CYS A 89 -6.40 2.71 14.66
CA CYS A 89 -7.15 2.88 15.93
C CYS A 89 -8.62 3.26 15.73
N VAL A 90 -8.95 3.93 14.62
CA VAL A 90 -10.35 4.34 14.31
C VAL A 90 -11.06 3.41 13.35
N ASN A 91 -10.50 2.24 13.01
CA ASN A 91 -11.12 1.28 12.10
C ASN A 91 -12.53 0.87 12.53
N ASN A 92 -12.74 0.62 13.83
CA ASN A 92 -14.06 0.22 14.34
C ASN A 92 -15.09 1.34 14.21
N ILE A 93 -14.65 2.59 14.37
CA ILE A 93 -15.51 3.77 14.19
C ILE A 93 -15.85 3.91 12.69
N ALA A 94 -14.86 3.74 11.81
CA ALA A 94 -15.08 3.77 10.36
C ALA A 94 -16.11 2.72 9.91
N ARG A 95 -16.01 1.50 10.42
CA ARG A 95 -16.98 0.42 10.15
C ARG A 95 -18.37 0.71 10.73
N ALA A 96 -18.45 1.32 11.92
CA ALA A 96 -19.71 1.73 12.51
C ALA A 96 -20.39 2.80 11.65
N ILE A 97 -19.63 3.78 11.14
CA ILE A 97 -20.13 4.80 10.20
C ILE A 97 -20.58 4.14 8.90
N GLU A 98 -19.78 3.24 8.31
CA GLU A 98 -20.17 2.47 7.13
C GLU A 98 -21.53 1.79 7.33
N THR A 99 -21.68 1.05 8.43
CA THR A 99 -22.91 0.32 8.74
C THR A 99 -24.11 1.27 8.91
N ALA A 100 -23.92 2.34 9.68
CA ALA A 100 -24.99 3.32 9.93
C ALA A 100 -25.39 4.09 8.66
N SER A 101 -24.45 4.26 7.74
CA SER A 101 -24.67 5.02 6.51
C SER A 101 -25.37 4.24 5.40
N GLN A 102 -25.49 2.91 5.51
CA GLN A 102 -26.13 2.09 4.47
C GLN A 102 -27.57 2.52 4.15
N SER A 103 -28.30 3.03 5.15
CA SER A 103 -29.67 3.53 4.98
C SER A 103 -29.77 4.80 4.14
N TYR A 104 -28.68 5.53 3.96
CA TYR A 104 -28.61 6.74 3.13
C TYR A 104 -28.18 6.47 1.69
N LYS A 105 -27.92 5.21 1.35
CA LYS A 105 -27.56 4.82 -0.01
C LYS A 105 -28.76 5.10 -0.94
N THR A 106 -28.48 5.80 -2.05
CA THR A 106 -29.42 6.07 -3.14
C THR A 106 -29.04 5.23 -4.36
N GLU A 107 -29.88 5.23 -5.38
CA GLU A 107 -29.62 4.56 -6.65
C GLU A 107 -28.36 5.08 -7.39
N ASN A 108 -27.94 6.32 -7.08
CA ASN A 108 -26.75 6.93 -7.65
C ASN A 108 -25.46 6.60 -6.88
N ILE A 109 -25.52 5.83 -5.79
CA ILE A 109 -24.39 5.42 -4.96
C ILE A 109 -24.25 3.91 -5.06
N ASP A 110 -23.16 3.44 -5.64
CA ASP A 110 -22.88 2.00 -5.82
C ASP A 110 -22.60 1.30 -4.49
N GLY A 111 -21.99 1.99 -3.54
CA GLY A 111 -21.71 1.45 -2.21
C GLY A 111 -21.09 2.47 -1.27
N ILE A 112 -21.06 2.12 0.02
CA ILE A 112 -20.40 2.88 1.08
C ILE A 112 -19.47 1.91 1.78
N TYR A 113 -18.14 2.21 1.83
CA TYR A 113 -17.12 1.28 2.29
C TYR A 113 -16.09 1.94 3.19
N ALA A 114 -15.71 1.25 4.27
CA ALA A 114 -14.61 1.63 5.14
C ALA A 114 -13.34 0.83 4.80
N TYR A 115 -12.26 1.53 4.46
CA TYR A 115 -10.97 0.93 4.12
C TYR A 115 -10.09 0.79 5.36
N SER A 116 -10.37 -0.20 6.17
CA SER A 116 -9.61 -0.48 7.40
C SER A 116 -8.19 -0.94 7.12
N HIS A 117 -7.21 -0.44 7.89
CA HIS A 117 -5.80 -0.83 7.82
C HIS A 117 -5.12 -0.72 9.20
N PRO A 118 -3.99 -1.41 9.46
CA PRO A 118 -3.31 -1.41 10.76
C PRO A 118 -2.27 -0.28 10.93
N HIS A 119 -2.15 0.63 9.97
CA HIS A 119 -1.08 1.62 9.88
C HIS A 119 -1.48 2.97 10.45
N GLY A 120 -0.56 3.96 10.39
CA GLY A 120 -0.80 5.37 10.70
C GLY A 120 -0.33 5.80 12.09
N CYS A 121 0.10 4.87 12.95
CA CYS A 121 0.68 5.15 14.25
C CYS A 121 1.96 4.33 14.44
N SER A 122 2.97 4.92 15.10
CA SER A 122 4.26 4.28 15.41
C SER A 122 5.03 3.75 14.20
N GLN A 123 4.75 4.27 13.02
CA GLN A 123 5.52 4.01 11.81
C GLN A 123 6.73 4.94 11.75
N LEU A 124 7.85 4.43 11.24
CA LEU A 124 9.10 5.16 11.11
C LEU A 124 9.53 5.26 9.64
N GLY A 125 10.15 6.40 9.29
CA GLY A 125 10.79 6.58 8.01
C GLY A 125 9.88 6.30 6.80
N ASP A 126 10.38 5.51 5.89
CA ASP A 126 9.72 5.25 4.60
C ASP A 126 8.37 4.53 4.72
N ASP A 127 8.16 3.73 5.76
CA ASP A 127 6.88 3.03 5.98
C ASP A 127 5.73 4.02 6.18
N GLN A 128 5.97 5.11 6.93
CA GLN A 128 4.97 6.16 7.09
C GLN A 128 4.73 6.90 5.78
N VAL A 129 5.79 7.26 5.06
CA VAL A 129 5.69 7.94 3.76
C VAL A 129 4.92 7.09 2.75
N HIS A 130 5.16 5.78 2.70
CA HIS A 130 4.42 4.87 1.83
C HIS A 130 2.94 4.77 2.22
N THR A 131 2.64 4.68 3.52
CA THR A 131 1.26 4.69 4.02
C THR A 131 0.54 5.96 3.59
N GLN A 132 1.15 7.13 3.77
CA GLN A 132 0.57 8.41 3.35
C GLN A 132 0.31 8.47 1.85
N LYS A 133 1.25 8.02 1.02
CA LYS A 133 1.09 7.98 -0.44
C LYS A 133 -0.05 7.05 -0.87
N ILE A 134 -0.18 5.88 -0.24
CA ILE A 134 -1.25 4.93 -0.54
C ILE A 134 -2.61 5.51 -0.17
N LEU A 135 -2.73 6.11 1.03
CA LEU A 135 -3.97 6.75 1.47
C LEU A 135 -4.33 7.94 0.57
N SER A 136 -3.35 8.76 0.17
CA SER A 136 -3.55 9.83 -0.80
C SER A 136 -4.05 9.29 -2.14
N GLY A 137 -3.47 8.20 -2.64
CA GLY A 137 -3.92 7.54 -3.88
C GLY A 137 -5.35 7.03 -3.80
N LEU A 138 -5.78 6.49 -2.64
CA LEU A 138 -7.18 6.10 -2.41
C LEU A 138 -8.10 7.33 -2.41
N ILE A 139 -7.72 8.41 -1.77
CA ILE A 139 -8.50 9.67 -1.72
C ILE A 139 -8.71 10.24 -3.12
N HIS A 140 -7.72 10.14 -3.98
CA HIS A 140 -7.80 10.62 -5.37
C HIS A 140 -8.45 9.64 -6.34
N ASN A 141 -8.76 8.43 -5.92
CA ASN A 141 -9.33 7.42 -6.82
C ASN A 141 -10.68 7.89 -7.38
N PRO A 142 -10.86 7.92 -8.72
CA PRO A 142 -12.09 8.41 -9.34
C PRO A 142 -13.34 7.55 -9.07
N ASN A 143 -13.19 6.32 -8.62
CA ASN A 143 -14.33 5.49 -8.21
C ASN A 143 -14.98 5.97 -6.91
N ALA A 144 -14.25 6.74 -6.08
CA ALA A 144 -14.81 7.40 -4.92
C ALA A 144 -15.56 8.67 -5.36
N GLY A 145 -16.87 8.64 -5.38
CA GLY A 145 -17.71 9.84 -5.58
C GLY A 145 -17.64 10.81 -4.41
N ALA A 146 -17.46 10.28 -3.20
CA ALA A 146 -17.21 11.06 -1.99
C ALA A 146 -16.24 10.31 -1.08
N VAL A 147 -15.44 11.05 -0.32
CA VAL A 147 -14.46 10.51 0.64
C VAL A 147 -14.61 11.20 1.99
N LEU A 148 -14.72 10.41 3.05
CA LEU A 148 -14.57 10.85 4.42
C LEU A 148 -13.21 10.37 4.95
N VAL A 149 -12.30 11.28 5.21
CA VAL A 149 -11.02 10.99 5.88
C VAL A 149 -11.24 11.06 7.39
N LEU A 150 -11.05 9.95 8.07
CA LEU A 150 -11.33 9.83 9.51
C LEU A 150 -10.02 9.77 10.30
N SER A 151 -9.80 10.76 11.17
CA SER A 151 -8.61 10.92 12.01
C SER A 151 -8.97 10.76 13.50
N LEU A 152 -7.96 10.40 14.30
CA LEU A 152 -8.08 10.33 15.76
C LEU A 152 -7.56 11.59 16.45
N GLY A 153 -6.48 12.20 15.91
CA GLY A 153 -5.85 13.42 16.40
C GLY A 153 -4.51 13.22 17.12
N CYS A 154 -4.13 12.00 17.50
CA CYS A 154 -2.84 11.70 18.17
C CYS A 154 -1.92 10.77 17.35
N GLU A 155 -2.33 10.40 16.16
CA GLU A 155 -1.57 9.57 15.23
C GLU A 155 -0.43 10.32 14.53
N ASN A 156 0.51 9.57 13.96
CA ASN A 156 1.57 10.15 13.12
C ASN A 156 1.01 10.74 11.82
N ASN A 157 -0.07 10.16 11.29
CA ASN A 157 -0.78 10.65 10.09
C ASN A 157 -1.84 11.71 10.40
N GLN A 158 -1.47 12.74 11.16
CA GLN A 158 -2.37 13.85 11.46
C GLN A 158 -2.96 14.49 10.20
N VAL A 159 -4.16 15.03 10.31
CA VAL A 159 -4.89 15.65 9.18
C VAL A 159 -4.08 16.71 8.46
N SER A 160 -3.31 17.54 9.18
CA SER A 160 -2.45 18.56 8.59
C SER A 160 -1.41 17.97 7.65
N LEU A 161 -0.69 16.94 8.13
CA LEU A 161 0.32 16.23 7.34
C LEU A 161 -0.31 15.48 6.16
N MET A 162 -1.46 14.85 6.38
CA MET A 162 -2.19 14.19 5.31
C MET A 162 -2.64 15.16 4.22
N LYS A 163 -3.10 16.36 4.57
CA LYS A 163 -3.47 17.40 3.60
C LYS A 163 -2.28 17.85 2.75
N GLU A 164 -1.09 17.96 3.34
CA GLU A 164 0.13 18.26 2.58
C GLU A 164 0.45 17.20 1.54
N VAL A 165 0.31 15.92 1.91
CA VAL A 165 0.58 14.78 1.00
C VAL A 165 -0.53 14.60 -0.05
N ILE A 166 -1.78 14.85 0.32
CA ILE A 166 -2.92 14.81 -0.60
C ILE A 166 -2.78 15.91 -1.65
N GLY A 167 -2.30 17.11 -1.25
CA GLY A 167 -2.21 18.25 -2.15
C GLY A 167 -3.59 18.80 -2.52
N ASP A 168 -3.77 19.14 -3.80
CA ASP A 168 -5.05 19.68 -4.30
C ASP A 168 -6.13 18.60 -4.31
N TYR A 169 -7.29 18.91 -3.76
CA TYR A 169 -8.47 18.05 -3.77
C TYR A 169 -9.76 18.88 -3.86
N ASP A 170 -10.81 18.25 -4.34
CA ASP A 170 -12.15 18.85 -4.36
C ASP A 170 -12.76 18.83 -2.95
N PRO A 171 -12.98 20.01 -2.30
CA PRO A 171 -13.51 20.06 -0.95
C PRO A 171 -14.98 19.64 -0.86
N ASP A 172 -15.72 19.57 -1.98
CA ASP A 172 -17.07 19.07 -2.00
C ASP A 172 -17.09 17.54 -2.04
N ARG A 173 -16.06 16.92 -2.59
CA ARG A 173 -15.89 15.47 -2.64
C ARG A 173 -15.20 14.90 -1.40
N VAL A 174 -14.20 15.59 -0.84
CA VAL A 174 -13.37 15.11 0.27
C VAL A 174 -13.65 15.89 1.54
N LYS A 175 -14.06 15.20 2.58
CA LYS A 175 -14.31 15.76 3.93
C LYS A 175 -13.40 15.10 4.96
N PHE A 176 -13.08 15.86 6.04
CA PHE A 176 -12.23 15.43 7.15
C PHE A 176 -12.99 15.51 8.45
#